data_58f698b0fe36193f09a12a2d580b5b0c
#
_entry.id   58f698b0fe36193f09a12a2d580b5b0c
#
_cell.length_a   1.000
_cell.length_b   1.000
_cell.length_c   1.000
_cell.angle_alpha   90.00
_cell.angle_beta   90.00
_cell.angle_gamma   90.00
#
_symmetry.space_group_name_H-M   'P 1'
#
loop_
_entity.id
_entity.type
_entity.pdbx_description
1 polymer ?
#
loop_
_entity_poly.entity_id
_entity_poly.type
_entity_poly.pdbx_seq_one_letter_code
_entity_poly.pdbx_strand_id
1 'polypeptide(L)'
;MNNMSKIRIINIKNNGYKIIRLISKRFKVKYYDPPVSDTIIEFCIQIKFPYMIFFNKFRTIKIYTYSKNTDNYCKVVNKAVNYFNKICKDG
;
A
#
# COMPACT_ATOMS: atom_id res chain seq x y z
N MET A 1 5.90 20.18 -9.41
CA MET A 1 6.00 19.77 -8.95
C MET A 1 5.55 19.16 -8.14
N ASN A 2 4.88 18.91 -7.90
CA ASN A 2 4.41 18.34 -6.92
C ASN A 2 3.83 17.11 -7.07
N ASN A 3 4.55 16.08 -7.03
CA ASN A 3 4.11 14.74 -6.98
C ASN A 3 3.69 14.40 -5.60
N MET A 4 2.75 15.12 -5.06
CA MET A 4 2.27 14.76 -3.76
C MET A 4 1.40 13.56 -3.88
N SER A 5 1.92 12.43 -3.47
CA SER A 5 1.12 11.24 -3.37
C SER A 5 0.17 11.39 -2.17
N LYS A 6 -1.10 11.10 -2.40
CA LYS A 6 -2.06 11.05 -1.31
C LYS A 6 -1.97 9.67 -0.67
N ILE A 7 -1.72 9.64 0.62
CA ILE A 7 -1.63 8.40 1.37
C ILE A 7 -2.89 8.25 2.21
N ARG A 8 -3.51 7.08 2.14
CA ARG A 8 -4.73 6.79 2.88
C ARG A 8 -4.55 5.47 3.62
N ILE A 9 -4.89 5.44 4.90
CA ILE A 9 -4.89 4.21 5.67
C ILE A 9 -6.22 3.51 5.44
N ILE A 10 -6.17 2.28 4.91
CA ILE A 10 -7.37 1.50 4.64
C ILE A 10 -7.73 0.64 5.85
N ASN A 11 -6.75 0.02 6.45
CA ASN A 11 -6.97 -0.83 7.61
C ASN A 11 -5.70 -0.90 8.46
N ILE A 12 -5.88 -1.15 9.76
CA ILE A 12 -4.76 -1.26 10.68
C ILE A 12 -5.10 -2.27 11.76
N LYS A 13 -4.13 -3.09 12.12
CA LYS A 13 -4.27 -4.06 13.20
C LYS A 13 -3.10 -3.96 14.15
N ASN A 14 -3.40 -3.78 15.44
CA ASN A 14 -2.40 -3.69 16.48
C ASN A 14 -2.50 -4.94 17.37
N ASN A 15 -1.45 -5.77 17.36
CA ASN A 15 -1.41 -6.97 18.17
C ASN A 15 -0.61 -6.80 19.46
N GLY A 16 -0.29 -5.57 19.82
CA GLY A 16 0.50 -5.28 21.01
C GLY A 16 1.99 -5.20 20.72
N TYR A 17 2.59 -6.22 20.14
CA TYR A 17 4.01 -6.22 19.83
C TYR A 17 4.30 -5.89 18.37
N LYS A 18 3.30 -5.95 17.51
CA LYS A 18 3.46 -5.53 16.12
C LYS A 18 2.19 -4.83 15.62
N ILE A 19 2.38 -3.90 14.74
CA ILE A 19 1.28 -3.16 14.10
C ILE A 19 1.39 -3.41 12.62
N ILE A 20 0.30 -3.87 12.00
CA ILE A 20 0.23 -4.12 10.56
C ILE A 20 -0.80 -3.18 9.98
N ARG A 21 -0.47 -2.53 8.87
CA ARG A 21 -1.42 -1.64 8.22
C ARG A 21 -1.42 -1.84 6.72
N LEU A 22 -2.58 -1.60 6.13
CA LEU A 22 -2.78 -1.57 4.68
C LEU A 22 -3.04 -0.13 4.31
N ILE A 23 -2.18 0.44 3.47
CA ILE A 23 -2.34 1.81 3.01
C ILE A 23 -2.41 1.83 1.50
N SER A 24 -2.98 2.91 0.95
CA SER A 24 -2.92 3.16 -0.48
C SER A 24 -2.18 4.47 -0.72
N LYS A 25 -1.37 4.46 -1.77
CA LYS A 25 -0.68 5.66 -2.25
C LYS A 25 -1.15 5.92 -3.67
N ARG A 26 -1.67 7.11 -3.91
CA ARG A 26 -2.14 7.48 -5.25
C ARG A 26 -1.21 8.54 -5.81
N PHE A 27 -0.72 8.33 -7.02
CA PHE A 27 0.08 9.32 -7.71
C PHE A 27 -0.18 9.29 -9.21
N LYS A 28 0.11 10.40 -9.86
CA LYS A 28 -0.07 10.54 -11.28
C LYS A 28 1.26 10.42 -11.98
N VAL A 29 1.28 9.65 -13.06
CA VAL A 29 2.45 9.50 -13.91
C VAL A 29 2.12 10.16 -15.25
N LYS A 30 3.03 10.99 -15.75
CA LYS A 30 2.86 11.63 -17.04
C LYS A 30 3.80 10.99 -18.04
N TYR A 31 3.24 10.62 -19.18
CA TYR A 31 4.01 10.13 -20.29
C TYR A 31 4.06 11.25 -21.33
N TYR A 32 5.22 11.48 -21.91
CA TYR A 32 5.38 12.61 -22.81
C TYR A 32 5.28 12.27 -24.29
N ASP A 33 5.29 10.99 -24.64
CA ASP A 33 5.19 10.56 -26.03
C ASP A 33 4.38 9.28 -26.14
N PRO A 34 3.07 9.38 -26.36
CA PRO A 34 2.24 10.58 -26.44
C PRO A 34 1.99 11.22 -25.06
N PRO A 35 1.60 12.50 -25.03
CA PRO A 35 1.38 13.17 -23.75
C PRO A 35 0.06 12.68 -23.12
N VAL A 36 0.15 11.74 -22.22
CA VAL A 36 -0.98 11.24 -21.47
C VAL A 36 -0.60 11.16 -20.00
N SER A 37 -1.59 11.23 -19.15
CA SER A 37 -1.38 11.03 -17.73
C SER A 37 -2.13 9.80 -17.28
N ASP A 38 -1.56 9.07 -16.35
CA ASP A 38 -2.18 7.89 -15.76
C ASP A 38 -2.15 8.01 -14.25
N THR A 39 -3.15 7.45 -13.61
CA THR A 39 -3.20 7.40 -12.15
C THR A 39 -2.81 6.00 -11.72
N ILE A 40 -1.81 5.92 -10.87
CA ILE A 40 -1.34 4.66 -10.32
C ILE A 40 -1.65 4.65 -8.82
N ILE A 41 -2.17 3.54 -8.34
CA ILE A 41 -2.45 3.35 -6.93
C ILE A 41 -1.64 2.14 -6.45
N GLU A 42 -0.82 2.36 -5.43
CA GLU A 42 -0.09 1.27 -4.80
C GLU A 42 -0.75 0.93 -3.47
N PHE A 43 -1.09 -0.34 -3.29
CA PHE A 43 -1.60 -0.83 -2.02
C PHE A 43 -0.43 -1.48 -1.29
N CYS A 44 -0.02 -0.88 -0.19
CA CYS A 44 1.16 -1.31 0.53
C CYS A 44 0.77 -1.91 1.87
N ILE A 45 1.28 -3.10 2.15
CA ILE A 45 1.12 -3.72 3.46
C ILE A 45 2.40 -3.44 4.22
N GLN A 46 2.28 -2.81 5.38
CA GLN A 46 3.41 -2.36 6.18
C GLN A 46 3.33 -2.92 7.58
N ILE A 47 4.49 -3.15 8.18
CA ILE A 47 4.60 -3.68 9.52
C ILE A 47 5.56 -2.84 10.34
N LYS A 48 5.26 -2.71 11.64
CA LYS A 48 6.08 -1.95 12.59
C LYS A 48 6.15 -2.74 13.88
N PHE A 49 7.34 -2.78 14.47
CA PHE A 49 7.56 -3.40 15.77
C PHE A 49 7.91 -2.30 16.78
N PRO A 50 6.92 -1.74 17.49
CA PRO A 50 7.15 -0.57 18.33
C PRO A 50 8.10 -0.79 19.52
N TYR A 51 8.29 -2.05 19.92
CA TYR A 51 9.17 -2.34 21.04
C TYR A 51 10.61 -2.62 20.64
N MET A 52 10.89 -2.66 19.34
CA MET A 52 12.24 -2.93 18.84
C MET A 52 12.88 -1.63 18.41
N ILE A 53 14.08 -1.37 18.96
CA ILE A 53 14.78 -0.09 18.72
C ILE A 53 15.03 0.15 17.23
N PHE A 54 15.41 -0.90 16.49
CA PHE A 54 15.76 -0.76 15.08
C PHE A 54 14.59 -0.93 14.12
N PHE A 55 13.44 -1.38 14.60
CA PHE A 55 12.29 -1.69 13.75
C PHE A 55 11.03 -0.95 14.20
N ASN A 56 11.21 0.22 14.81
CA ASN A 56 10.08 1.01 15.30
C ASN A 56 9.43 1.89 14.24
N LYS A 57 9.76 1.70 12.97
CA LYS A 57 9.13 2.40 11.86
C LYS A 57 8.44 1.41 10.95
N PHE A 58 7.40 1.89 10.26
CA PHE A 58 6.70 1.03 9.31
C PHE A 58 7.60 0.68 8.13
N ARG A 59 7.63 -0.60 7.79
CA ARG A 59 8.37 -1.12 6.64
C ARG A 59 7.38 -1.79 5.71
N THR A 60 7.49 -1.52 4.42
CA THR A 60 6.63 -2.14 3.42
C THR A 60 7.11 -3.56 3.17
N ILE A 61 6.21 -4.53 3.34
CA ILE A 61 6.53 -5.94 3.12
C ILE A 61 5.88 -6.50 1.86
N LYS A 62 4.87 -5.81 1.33
CA LYS A 62 4.22 -6.24 0.09
C LYS A 62 3.56 -5.05 -0.57
N ILE A 63 3.65 -4.99 -1.90
CA ILE A 63 3.02 -3.93 -2.69
C ILE A 63 2.21 -4.57 -3.82
N TYR A 64 0.98 -4.09 -3.99
CA TYR A 64 0.14 -4.43 -5.13
C TYR A 64 -0.15 -3.14 -5.88
N THR A 65 0.16 -3.09 -7.15
CA THR A 65 0.02 -1.88 -7.96
C THR A 65 -1.19 -1.98 -8.87
N TYR A 66 -1.97 -0.92 -8.91
CA TYR A 66 -3.10 -0.80 -9.81
C TYR A 66 -2.82 0.30 -10.83
N SER A 67 -3.03 -0.02 -12.12
CA SER A 67 -3.00 0.95 -13.19
C SER A 67 -4.32 0.88 -13.94
N LYS A 68 -4.92 2.02 -14.20
CA LYS A 68 -6.22 2.12 -14.85
C LYS A 68 -6.27 1.38 -16.19
N ASN A 69 -5.16 1.36 -16.90
CA ASN A 69 -5.14 0.81 -18.26
C ASN A 69 -4.90 -0.69 -18.32
N THR A 70 -4.39 -1.30 -17.26
CA THR A 70 -3.95 -2.68 -17.33
C THR A 70 -4.61 -3.61 -16.32
N ASP A 71 -5.26 -3.06 -15.30
CA ASP A 71 -5.73 -3.88 -14.18
C ASP A 71 -7.18 -3.64 -13.84
N ASN A 72 -7.77 -4.60 -13.16
CA ASN A 72 -9.09 -4.45 -12.57
C ASN A 72 -8.90 -4.00 -11.12
N TYR A 73 -9.48 -2.86 -10.78
CA TYR A 73 -9.33 -2.27 -9.46
C TYR A 73 -9.76 -3.24 -8.34
N CYS A 74 -10.93 -3.85 -8.49
CA CYS A 74 -11.44 -4.77 -7.47
C CYS A 74 -10.53 -5.97 -7.26
N LYS A 75 -9.92 -6.48 -8.32
CA LYS A 75 -8.99 -7.60 -8.22
C LYS A 75 -7.77 -7.22 -7.39
N VAL A 76 -7.20 -6.06 -7.67
CA VAL A 76 -6.00 -5.61 -6.98
C VAL A 76 -6.29 -5.35 -5.51
N VAL A 77 -7.41 -4.68 -5.22
CA VAL A 77 -7.84 -4.41 -3.85
C VAL A 77 -8.05 -5.72 -3.08
N ASN A 78 -8.72 -6.69 -3.71
CA ASN A 78 -8.97 -7.98 -3.07
C ASN A 78 -7.68 -8.73 -2.75
N LYS A 79 -6.71 -8.69 -3.64
CA LYS A 79 -5.40 -9.30 -3.38
C LYS A 79 -4.72 -8.66 -2.18
N ALA A 80 -4.75 -7.34 -2.12
CA ALA A 80 -4.13 -6.60 -1.01
C ALA A 80 -4.82 -6.91 0.31
N VAL A 81 -6.15 -6.87 0.33
CA VAL A 81 -6.93 -7.15 1.54
C VAL A 81 -6.72 -8.59 2.01
N ASN A 82 -6.71 -9.55 1.08
CA ASN A 82 -6.50 -10.95 1.42
C ASN A 82 -5.13 -11.18 2.03
N TYR A 83 -4.10 -10.54 1.48
CA TYR A 83 -2.75 -10.63 2.02
C TYR A 83 -2.68 -10.02 3.41
N PHE A 84 -3.29 -8.85 3.60
CA PHE A 84 -3.34 -8.18 4.90
C PHE A 84 -4.00 -9.08 5.94
N ASN A 85 -5.15 -9.67 5.60
CA ASN A 85 -5.88 -10.55 6.50
C ASN A 85 -5.09 -11.80 6.84
N LYS A 86 -4.39 -12.35 5.86
CA LYS A 86 -3.56 -13.53 6.07
C LYS A 86 -2.44 -13.26 7.08
N ILE A 87 -1.76 -12.13 6.94
CA ILE A 87 -0.68 -11.75 7.85
C ILE A 87 -1.23 -11.48 9.25
N CYS A 88 -2.40 -10.86 9.34
CA CYS A 88 -3.03 -10.59 10.63
C CYS A 88 -3.40 -11.88 11.37
N LYS A 89 -3.77 -12.92 10.61
CA LYS A 89 -4.07 -14.21 11.24
C LYS A 89 -2.82 -14.92 11.72
N ASP A 90 -1.76 -14.83 10.96
CA ASP A 90 -0.51 -15.53 11.27
C ASP A 90 0.23 -14.87 12.43
N GLY A 91 -0.18 -13.72 12.80
CA GLY A 91 0.44 -13.03 13.89
C GLY A 91 -0.27 -13.17 15.18
#